data_0f64223b49e275c631f34a524a2e5909
#
_entry.id   0f64223b49e275c631f34a524a2e5909
#
_cell.length_a   1.000
_cell.length_b   1.000
_cell.length_c   1.000
_cell.angle_alpha   90.00
_cell.angle_beta   90.00
_cell.angle_gamma   90.00
#
_symmetry.space_group_name_H-M   'P 1'
#
loop_
_entity.id
_entity.type
_entity.pdbx_description
1 polymer ?
#
loop_
_entity_poly.entity_id
_entity_poly.type
_entity_poly.pdbx_seq_one_letter_code
_entity_poly.pdbx_strand_id
1 'polypeptide(L)'
;MALHQNEMEYNCQQLSKEFLICDNDSFALTIWCERYLGKYYQEIYKIYEDAKHLNNFEKIYILTKQNVPFVQDGYRDGEHIRDWMFQRFIEELTRNNMKYYFIDSPNYDQRYNKALEIIFENLR
;
A
#
# COMPACT_ATOMS: atom_id res chain seq x y z
N MET A 1 5.08 -7.81 -13.68
CA MET A 1 4.30 -7.79 -12.43
C MET A 1 3.63 -6.45 -12.19
N ALA A 2 4.36 -5.33 -12.22
CA ALA A 2 3.75 -4.00 -12.00
C ALA A 2 2.73 -3.64 -13.07
N LEU A 3 3.00 -3.95 -14.34
CA LEU A 3 2.03 -3.71 -15.43
C LEU A 3 0.77 -4.52 -15.25
N HIS A 4 0.90 -5.78 -14.85
CA HIS A 4 -0.24 -6.65 -14.58
C HIS A 4 -1.06 -6.10 -13.40
N GLN A 5 -0.39 -5.62 -12.36
CA GLN A 5 -1.05 -5.02 -11.20
C GLN A 5 -1.89 -3.80 -11.61
N ASN A 6 -1.32 -2.94 -12.45
CA ASN A 6 -2.03 -1.76 -12.96
C ASN A 6 -3.25 -2.16 -13.79
N GLU A 7 -3.11 -3.18 -14.63
CA GLU A 7 -4.21 -3.68 -15.46
C GLU A 7 -5.35 -4.24 -14.60
N MET A 8 -5.02 -5.03 -13.59
CA MET A 8 -6.01 -5.56 -12.66
C MET A 8 -6.75 -4.45 -11.94
N GLU A 9 -6.01 -3.46 -11.43
CA GLU A 9 -6.59 -2.33 -10.73
C GLU A 9 -7.54 -1.54 -11.63
N TYR A 10 -7.12 -1.25 -12.85
CA TYR A 10 -7.97 -0.55 -13.82
C TYR A 10 -9.25 -1.32 -14.10
N ASN A 11 -9.15 -2.61 -14.36
CA ASN A 11 -10.32 -3.45 -14.64
C ASN A 11 -11.28 -3.51 -13.45
N CYS A 12 -10.76 -3.64 -12.25
CA CYS A 12 -11.58 -3.65 -11.04
C CYS A 12 -12.26 -2.29 -10.79
N GLN A 13 -11.59 -1.19 -11.11
CA GLN A 13 -12.18 0.15 -10.99
C GLN A 13 -13.43 0.30 -11.86
N GLN A 14 -13.44 -0.28 -13.05
CA GLN A 14 -14.60 -0.24 -13.95
C GLN A 14 -15.81 -0.95 -13.35
N LEU A 15 -15.59 -1.92 -12.48
CA LEU A 15 -16.64 -2.71 -11.84
C LEU A 15 -17.03 -2.17 -10.46
N SER A 16 -16.22 -1.32 -9.85
CA SER A 16 -16.50 -0.79 -8.53
C SER A 16 -17.52 0.34 -8.59
N LYS A 17 -18.33 0.46 -7.54
CA LYS A 17 -19.39 1.49 -7.47
C LYS A 17 -18.97 2.69 -6.64
N GLU A 18 -18.41 2.48 -5.47
CA GLU A 18 -18.09 3.56 -4.54
C GLU A 18 -16.59 3.64 -4.26
N PHE A 19 -15.96 2.50 -4.02
CA PHE A 19 -14.52 2.46 -3.74
C PHE A 19 -13.97 1.08 -4.09
N LEU A 20 -12.65 1.03 -4.22
CA LEU A 20 -11.90 -0.20 -4.47
C LEU A 20 -10.81 -0.33 -3.41
N ILE A 21 -10.72 -1.51 -2.80
CA ILE A 21 -9.66 -1.82 -1.85
C ILE A 21 -8.61 -2.68 -2.57
N CYS A 22 -7.36 -2.21 -2.55
CA CYS A 22 -6.24 -2.94 -3.13
C CYS A 22 -5.28 -3.35 -2.02
N ASP A 23 -4.94 -4.62 -1.97
CA ASP A 23 -3.94 -5.12 -1.03
C ASP A 23 -2.55 -4.62 -1.41
N ASN A 24 -2.28 -4.58 -2.70
CA ASN A 24 -1.04 -4.06 -3.26
C ASN A 24 -1.32 -3.24 -4.51
N ASP A 25 -0.36 -2.40 -4.88
CA ASP A 25 -0.38 -1.67 -6.15
C ASP A 25 1.04 -1.60 -6.73
N SER A 26 1.18 -0.97 -7.90
CA SER A 26 2.48 -0.84 -8.54
C SER A 26 3.44 0.06 -7.75
N PHE A 27 2.92 1.00 -6.97
CA PHE A 27 3.74 1.82 -6.08
C PHE A 27 4.38 0.96 -4.98
N ALA A 28 3.58 0.12 -4.33
CA ALA A 28 4.08 -0.77 -3.28
C ALA A 28 5.14 -1.72 -3.81
N LEU A 29 5.02 -2.15 -5.06
CA LEU A 29 6.00 -3.04 -5.68
C LEU A 29 7.39 -2.41 -5.78
N THR A 30 7.51 -1.09 -5.87
CA THR A 30 8.82 -0.44 -5.88
C THR A 30 9.59 -0.72 -4.60
N ILE A 31 8.89 -0.68 -3.47
CA ILE A 31 9.48 -0.91 -2.15
C ILE A 31 9.75 -2.40 -1.94
N TRP A 32 8.84 -3.28 -2.35
CA TRP A 32 9.05 -4.72 -2.29
C TRP A 32 10.24 -5.14 -3.14
N CYS A 33 10.40 -4.58 -4.33
CA CYS A 33 11.56 -4.86 -5.17
C CYS A 33 12.86 -4.39 -4.53
N GLU A 34 12.85 -3.21 -3.92
CA GLU A 34 14.00 -2.71 -3.17
C GLU A 34 14.38 -3.68 -2.04
N ARG A 35 13.37 -4.21 -1.32
CA ARG A 35 13.56 -5.17 -0.24
C ARG A 35 14.24 -6.46 -0.72
N TYR A 36 13.74 -7.02 -1.82
CA TYR A 36 14.18 -8.34 -2.26
C TYR A 36 15.39 -8.29 -3.19
N LEU A 37 15.55 -7.22 -3.98
CA LEU A 37 16.63 -7.09 -4.95
C LEU A 37 17.77 -6.21 -4.48
N GLY A 38 17.64 -5.58 -3.32
CA GLY A 38 18.70 -4.81 -2.70
C GLY A 38 18.91 -3.41 -3.27
N LYS A 39 18.11 -2.99 -4.26
CA LYS A 39 18.20 -1.62 -4.79
C LYS A 39 16.87 -1.15 -5.33
N TYR A 40 16.73 0.17 -5.42
CA TYR A 40 15.55 0.82 -5.95
C TYR A 40 15.62 0.86 -7.48
N TYR A 41 14.55 0.47 -8.13
CA TYR A 41 14.45 0.45 -9.60
C TYR A 41 13.52 1.54 -10.09
N GLN A 42 14.08 2.56 -10.73
CA GLN A 42 13.31 3.66 -11.29
C GLN A 42 12.33 3.19 -12.36
N GLU A 43 12.66 2.14 -13.08
CA GLU A 43 11.80 1.59 -14.13
C GLU A 43 10.46 1.12 -13.57
N ILE A 44 10.46 0.53 -12.38
CA ILE A 44 9.23 0.07 -11.73
C ILE A 44 8.42 1.26 -11.25
N TYR A 45 9.08 2.24 -10.65
CA TYR A 45 8.42 3.47 -10.22
C TYR A 45 7.78 4.21 -11.39
N LYS A 46 8.46 4.24 -12.54
CA LYS A 46 7.93 4.88 -13.74
C LYS A 46 6.64 4.21 -14.21
N ILE A 47 6.55 2.89 -14.11
CA ILE A 47 5.34 2.16 -14.46
C ILE A 47 4.17 2.65 -13.61
N TYR A 48 4.39 2.80 -12.32
CA TYR A 48 3.38 3.36 -11.41
C TYR A 48 3.01 4.80 -11.81
N GLU A 49 4.01 5.63 -12.04
CA GLU A 49 3.81 7.05 -12.34
C GLU A 49 3.05 7.24 -13.66
N ASP A 50 3.36 6.46 -14.67
CA ASP A 50 2.66 6.51 -15.95
C ASP A 50 1.18 6.12 -15.80
N ALA A 51 0.89 5.09 -14.99
CA ALA A 51 -0.48 4.66 -14.74
C ALA A 51 -1.29 5.65 -13.91
N LYS A 52 -0.63 6.41 -13.07
CA LYS A 52 -1.25 7.43 -12.21
C LYS A 52 -2.05 8.44 -13.01
N HIS A 53 -1.58 8.80 -14.20
CA HIS A 53 -2.25 9.78 -15.07
C HIS A 53 -3.49 9.22 -15.75
N LEU A 54 -3.68 7.92 -15.74
CA LEU A 54 -4.84 7.26 -16.35
C LEU A 54 -6.00 7.12 -15.37
N ASN A 55 -5.77 7.39 -14.09
CA ASN A 55 -6.77 7.22 -13.04
C ASN A 55 -7.41 8.53 -12.66
N ASN A 56 -8.75 8.57 -12.73
CA ASN A 56 -9.53 9.72 -12.27
C ASN A 56 -9.98 9.59 -10.81
N PHE A 57 -9.47 8.58 -10.11
CA PHE A 57 -9.88 8.28 -8.74
C PHE A 57 -8.86 8.81 -7.75
N GLU A 58 -9.36 9.36 -6.64
CA GLU A 58 -8.49 9.71 -5.52
C GLU A 58 -7.97 8.42 -4.90
N LYS A 59 -6.66 8.35 -4.68
CA LYS A 59 -6.02 7.20 -4.07
C LYS A 59 -5.50 7.58 -2.69
N ILE A 60 -5.86 6.79 -1.69
CA ILE A 60 -5.34 6.95 -0.34
C ILE A 60 -4.66 5.65 0.08
N TYR A 61 -3.69 5.77 0.97
CA TYR A 61 -2.94 4.63 1.49
C TYR A 61 -3.22 4.48 2.96
N ILE A 62 -3.40 3.24 3.38
CA ILE A 62 -3.55 2.91 4.80
C ILE A 62 -2.37 2.05 5.20
N LEU A 63 -1.55 2.57 6.09
CA LEU A 63 -0.39 1.88 6.62
C LEU A 63 -0.72 1.27 7.98
N THR A 64 -0.55 -0.02 8.09
CA THR A 64 -0.74 -0.72 9.36
C THR A 64 0.59 -0.84 10.08
N LYS A 65 0.65 -0.30 11.29
CA LYS A 65 1.87 -0.38 12.10
C LYS A 65 2.03 -1.80 12.66
N GLN A 66 3.28 -2.22 12.75
CA GLN A 66 3.63 -3.58 13.19
C GLN A 66 3.66 -3.71 14.71
N ASN A 67 2.57 -3.38 15.38
CA ASN A 67 2.44 -3.57 16.82
C ASN A 67 1.51 -4.72 17.20
N VAL A 68 1.15 -5.53 16.21
CA VAL A 68 0.52 -6.83 16.42
C VAL A 68 1.63 -7.88 16.52
N PRO A 69 1.55 -8.84 17.47
CA PRO A 69 2.61 -9.83 17.63
C PRO A 69 2.94 -10.55 16.32
N PHE A 70 4.23 -10.67 16.03
CA PHE A 70 4.72 -11.41 14.87
C PHE A 70 4.77 -12.90 15.21
N VAL A 71 4.18 -13.72 14.35
CA VAL A 71 4.24 -15.17 14.47
C VAL A 71 5.09 -15.71 13.33
N GLN A 72 6.24 -16.32 13.67
CA GLN A 72 7.12 -16.91 12.68
C GLN A 72 6.58 -18.28 12.28
N ASP A 73 6.13 -18.41 11.04
CA ASP A 73 5.56 -19.65 10.51
C ASP A 73 6.47 -20.34 9.49
N GLY A 74 7.70 -19.81 9.29
CA GLY A 74 8.65 -20.33 8.32
C GLY A 74 8.45 -19.85 6.90
N TYR A 75 7.37 -19.11 6.63
CA TYR A 75 7.05 -18.61 5.29
C TYR A 75 7.17 -17.10 5.18
N ARG A 76 7.19 -16.39 6.30
CA ARG A 76 7.27 -14.94 6.34
C ARG A 76 8.69 -14.47 6.55
N ASP A 77 8.98 -13.28 6.05
CA ASP A 77 10.26 -12.62 6.29
C ASP A 77 10.45 -12.31 7.77
N GLY A 78 11.69 -12.14 8.17
CA GLY A 78 12.05 -11.88 9.55
C GLY A 78 11.38 -10.64 10.13
N GLU A 79 11.11 -10.70 11.43
CA GLU A 79 10.48 -9.62 12.16
C GLU A 79 11.24 -8.30 12.04
N HIS A 80 12.58 -8.37 11.98
CA HIS A 80 13.45 -7.20 11.92
C HIS A 80 13.25 -6.33 10.66
N ILE A 81 12.69 -6.89 9.58
CA ILE A 81 12.48 -6.15 8.34
C ILE A 81 11.21 -5.29 8.38
N ARG A 82 10.31 -5.55 9.29
CA ARG A 82 9.02 -4.86 9.38
C ARG A 82 9.18 -3.37 9.61
N ASP A 83 10.09 -2.97 10.50
CA ASP A 83 10.36 -1.56 10.77
C ASP A 83 10.94 -0.86 9.56
N TRP A 84 11.87 -1.51 8.87
CA TRP A 84 12.47 -0.96 7.66
C TRP A 84 11.43 -0.73 6.58
N MET A 85 10.56 -1.70 6.33
CA MET A 85 9.50 -1.59 5.33
C MET A 85 8.55 -0.45 5.66
N PHE A 86 8.13 -0.36 6.91
CA PHE A 86 7.21 0.68 7.36
C PHE A 86 7.80 2.07 7.13
N GLN A 87 9.05 2.27 7.50
CA GLN A 87 9.73 3.55 7.32
C GLN A 87 9.90 3.90 5.84
N ARG A 88 10.23 2.92 5.02
CA ARG A 88 10.37 3.16 3.59
C ARG A 88 9.05 3.57 2.94
N PHE A 89 7.94 2.96 3.33
CA PHE A 89 6.63 3.38 2.84
C PHE A 89 6.32 4.82 3.22
N ILE A 90 6.58 5.21 4.47
CA ILE A 90 6.36 6.58 4.92
C ILE A 90 7.21 7.56 4.10
N GLU A 91 8.49 7.27 3.93
CA GLU A 91 9.40 8.13 3.17
C GLU A 91 8.91 8.35 1.74
N GLU A 92 8.54 7.29 1.05
CA GLU A 92 8.11 7.37 -0.34
C GLU A 92 6.74 8.03 -0.49
N LEU A 93 5.80 7.74 0.41
CA LEU A 93 4.49 8.40 0.38
C LEU A 93 4.62 9.89 0.63
N THR A 94 5.46 10.27 1.59
CA THR A 94 5.70 11.69 1.90
C THR A 94 6.39 12.39 0.74
N ARG A 95 7.41 11.77 0.16
CA ARG A 95 8.14 12.34 -0.97
C ARG A 95 7.25 12.60 -2.18
N ASN A 96 6.26 11.75 -2.39
CA ASN A 96 5.34 11.84 -3.53
C ASN A 96 4.04 12.59 -3.22
N ASN A 97 3.94 13.20 -2.05
CA ASN A 97 2.75 13.94 -1.60
C ASN A 97 1.48 13.08 -1.65
N MET A 98 1.60 11.82 -1.31
CA MET A 98 0.48 10.89 -1.28
C MET A 98 -0.28 11.01 0.03
N LYS A 99 -1.60 10.94 -0.03
CA LYS A 99 -2.43 10.95 1.15
C LYS A 99 -2.39 9.58 1.83
N TYR A 100 -2.05 9.54 3.12
CA TYR A 100 -1.98 8.29 3.84
C TYR A 100 -2.43 8.44 5.29
N TYR A 101 -2.81 7.33 5.87
CA TYR A 101 -3.28 7.23 7.26
C TYR A 101 -2.57 6.08 7.95
N PHE A 102 -2.45 6.15 9.28
CA PHE A 102 -1.90 5.07 10.08
C PHE A 102 -3.00 4.33 10.82
N ILE A 103 -2.81 3.03 10.93
CA ILE A 103 -3.58 2.21 11.86
C ILE A 103 -2.57 1.59 12.81
N ASP A 104 -2.59 2.01 14.07
CA ASP A 104 -1.57 1.64 15.05
C ASP A 104 -2.11 0.89 16.26
N SER A 105 -3.39 0.58 16.29
CA SER A 105 -3.97 -0.18 17.41
C SER A 105 -3.45 -1.62 17.42
N PRO A 106 -3.12 -2.18 18.58
CA PRO A 106 -2.75 -3.59 18.70
C PRO A 106 -3.94 -4.54 18.63
N ASN A 107 -5.16 -4.03 18.71
CA ASN A 107 -6.41 -4.81 18.71
C ASN A 107 -7.00 -4.87 17.30
N TYR A 108 -7.32 -6.07 16.81
CA TYR A 108 -7.85 -6.26 15.46
C TYR A 108 -9.21 -5.58 15.25
N ASP A 109 -10.09 -5.61 16.25
CA ASP A 109 -11.40 -4.95 16.12
C ASP A 109 -11.25 -3.44 15.99
N GLN A 110 -10.33 -2.85 16.75
CA GLN A 110 -10.04 -1.42 16.65
C GLN A 110 -9.42 -1.08 15.31
N ARG A 111 -8.57 -1.93 14.77
CA ARG A 111 -7.99 -1.75 13.43
C ARG A 111 -9.07 -1.76 12.36
N TYR A 112 -9.98 -2.71 12.45
CA TYR A 112 -11.10 -2.81 11.51
C TYR A 112 -11.96 -1.56 11.55
N ASN A 113 -12.34 -1.12 12.75
CA ASN A 113 -13.17 0.06 12.91
C ASN A 113 -12.48 1.33 12.42
N LYS A 114 -11.18 1.45 12.66
CA LYS A 114 -10.41 2.59 12.17
C LYS A 114 -10.31 2.60 10.65
N ALA A 115 -10.14 1.45 10.03
CA ALA A 115 -10.12 1.34 8.58
C ALA A 115 -11.46 1.78 7.97
N LEU A 116 -12.57 1.33 8.55
CA LEU A 116 -13.90 1.76 8.10
C LEU A 116 -14.09 3.27 8.26
N GLU A 117 -13.66 3.83 9.37
CA GLU A 117 -13.73 5.27 9.61
C GLU A 117 -12.98 6.06 8.53
N ILE A 118 -11.76 5.63 8.21
CA ILE A 118 -10.95 6.27 7.16
C ILE A 118 -11.64 6.19 5.81
N ILE A 119 -12.17 5.03 5.46
CA ILE A 119 -12.85 4.82 4.19
C ILE A 119 -14.06 5.76 4.09
N PHE A 120 -14.91 5.78 5.11
CA PHE A 120 -16.13 6.59 5.08
C PHE A 120 -15.85 8.09 5.10
N GLU A 121 -14.80 8.54 5.78
CA GLU A 121 -14.39 9.95 5.74
C GLU A 121 -13.98 10.40 4.34
N ASN A 122 -13.50 9.49 3.51
CA ASN A 122 -13.01 9.79 2.16
C ASN A 122 -14.02 9.49 1.06
N LEU A 123 -15.17 8.91 1.39
CA LEU A 123 -16.27 8.72 0.46
C LEU A 123 -17.07 10.03 0.32
N ARG A 124 -17.40 10.37 -0.91
CA ARG A 124 -18.19 11.58 -1.19
C ARG A 124 -19.26 11.28 -2.21
#